data_0a2874e4cefbc609e60d462490bc9fce
#
_entry.id   0a2874e4cefbc609e60d462490bc9fce
#
_cell.length_a   1.000
_cell.length_b   1.000
_cell.length_c   1.000
_cell.angle_alpha   90.00
_cell.angle_beta   90.00
_cell.angle_gamma   90.00
#
_symmetry.space_group_name_H-M   'P 1'
#
loop_
_entity.id
_entity.type
_entity.pdbx_description
1 polymer ?
#
loop_
_entity_poly.entity_id
_entity_poly.type
_entity_poly.pdbx_seq_one_letter_code
_entity_poly.pdbx_strand_id
1 'polypeptide(L)' 'MFGEGISKFGELVDYGVKLDIIDKSGAWFSYEDKKLGQGREKVKEVFKEDPELAAEIENKIKEIM' A
#
# COMPACT_ATOMS: atom_id res chain seq x y z
N MET A 1 -11.18 -10.18 9.19
CA MET A 1 -11.10 -9.49 9.21
C MET A 1 -11.47 -8.74 9.12
N PHE A 2 -11.73 -8.56 9.25
CA PHE A 2 -12.05 -7.95 8.99
C PHE A 2 -12.04 -6.93 8.92
N GLY A 3 -11.79 -6.79 8.77
CA GLY A 3 -11.43 -5.67 8.16
C GLY A 3 -11.47 -4.41 8.85
N GLU A 4 -11.75 -4.36 10.01
CA GLU A 4 -11.90 -3.10 10.60
C GLU A 4 -10.62 -2.51 10.97
N GLY A 5 -9.64 -3.08 11.20
CA GLY A 5 -8.46 -2.39 11.61
C GLY A 5 -7.76 -1.66 10.53
N ILE A 6 -8.23 -1.76 9.31
CA ILE A 6 -7.43 -1.27 8.23
C ILE A 6 -8.01 -0.07 7.63
N SER A 7 -8.45 0.80 8.37
CA SER A 7 -8.85 2.04 7.79
C SER A 7 -7.68 2.95 7.55
N LYS A 8 -6.47 2.53 7.84
CA LYS A 8 -5.36 3.44 7.72
C LYS A 8 -4.52 3.16 6.51
N PHE A 9 -5.07 3.46 5.36
CA PHE A 9 -4.33 3.26 4.14
C PHE A 9 -3.03 4.05 4.13
N GLY A 10 -3.00 5.18 4.80
CA GLY A 10 -1.76 5.94 4.88
C GLY A 10 -0.64 5.17 5.53
N GLU A 11 -0.97 4.41 6.58
CA GLU A 11 0.06 3.60 7.23
C GLU A 11 0.51 2.48 6.32
N LEU A 12 -0.40 1.90 5.55
CA LEU A 12 0.00 0.87 4.61
C LEU A 12 1.02 1.42 3.61
N VAL A 13 0.80 2.63 3.13
CA VAL A 13 1.73 3.23 2.21
C VAL A 13 3.07 3.45 2.88
N ASP A 14 3.06 4.00 4.09
CA ASP A 14 4.29 4.29 4.79
C ASP A 14 5.09 3.01 5.05
N TYR A 15 4.44 2.01 5.60
CA TYR A 15 5.13 0.76 5.91
C TYR A 15 5.56 0.05 4.64
N GLY A 16 4.73 0.10 3.61
CA GLY A 16 5.09 -0.53 2.36
C GLY A 16 6.36 0.05 1.77
N VAL A 17 6.48 1.37 1.81
CA VAL A 17 7.68 2.02 1.31
C VAL A 17 8.87 1.73 2.23
N LYS A 18 8.63 1.77 3.54
CA LYS A 18 9.69 1.57 4.50
C LYS A 18 10.28 0.17 4.40
N LEU A 19 9.45 -0.81 4.13
CA LEU A 19 9.89 -2.19 4.05
C LEU A 19 10.23 -2.62 2.63
N ASP A 20 10.25 -1.67 1.71
CA ASP A 20 10.57 -1.95 0.32
C ASP A 20 9.56 -2.84 -0.36
N ILE A 21 8.37 -2.93 0.17
CA ILE A 21 7.28 -3.63 -0.49
C ILE A 21 6.77 -2.78 -1.64
N ILE A 22 6.61 -1.49 -1.40
CA ILE A 22 6.17 -0.54 -2.41
C ILE A 22 7.38 0.20 -2.92
N ASP A 23 7.52 0.25 -4.24
CA ASP A 23 8.60 0.95 -4.88
C ASP A 23 8.25 2.42 -4.98
N LYS A 24 9.14 3.26 -4.52
CA LYS A 24 8.94 4.69 -4.62
C LYS A 24 9.99 5.28 -5.53
N SER A 25 9.57 5.74 -6.68
CA SER A 25 10.48 6.34 -7.65
C SER A 25 10.07 7.79 -7.84
N GLY A 26 10.80 8.69 -7.23
CA GLY A 26 10.41 10.09 -7.25
C GLY A 26 9.07 10.27 -6.58
N ALA A 27 8.10 10.76 -7.30
CA ALA A 27 6.76 10.93 -6.78
C ALA A 27 5.87 9.74 -7.10
N TRP A 28 6.38 8.75 -7.84
CA TRP A 28 5.55 7.63 -8.27
C TRP A 28 5.71 6.46 -7.34
N PHE A 29 4.60 5.83 -7.04
CA PHE A 29 4.57 4.62 -6.23
C PHE A 29 4.14 3.46 -7.10
N SER A 30 4.78 2.33 -6.90
CA SER A 30 4.39 1.13 -7.63
C SER A 30 4.57 -0.08 -6.73
N TYR A 31 3.85 -1.15 -7.05
CA TYR A 31 3.92 -2.36 -6.27
C TYR A 31 4.08 -3.51 -7.26
N GLU A 32 5.24 -4.13 -7.25
CA GLU A 32 5.59 -5.15 -8.22
C GLU A 32 5.47 -4.56 -9.62
N ASP A 33 4.53 -5.02 -10.41
CA ASP A 33 4.34 -4.50 -11.74
C ASP A 33 3.21 -3.51 -11.84
N LYS A 34 2.59 -3.15 -10.72
CA LYS A 34 1.44 -2.29 -10.76
C LYS A 34 1.80 -0.89 -10.34
N LYS A 35 1.39 0.06 -11.13
CA LYS A 35 1.59 1.44 -10.76
C LYS A 35 0.45 1.88 -9.86
N LEU A 36 0.80 2.30 -8.67
CA LEU A 36 -0.20 2.73 -7.71
C LEU A 36 -0.64 4.16 -7.95
N GLY A 37 0.30 5.01 -8.34
CA GLY A 37 -0.08 6.38 -8.61
C GLY A 37 1.01 7.35 -8.20
N GLN A 38 0.76 8.61 -8.48
CA GLN A 38 1.68 9.65 -8.14
C GLN A 38 1.25 10.29 -6.83
N GLY A 39 2.07 10.16 -5.81
CA GLY A 39 1.75 10.73 -4.52
C GLY A 39 0.98 9.76 -3.65
N ARG A 40 1.07 9.97 -2.34
CA ARG A 40 0.45 9.06 -1.38
C ARG A 40 -1.06 9.07 -1.48
N GLU A 41 -1.63 10.21 -1.81
CA GLU A 41 -3.08 10.28 -1.89
C GLU A 41 -3.62 9.41 -3.00
N LYS A 42 -2.90 9.37 -4.12
CA LYS A 42 -3.31 8.49 -5.19
C LYS A 42 -3.23 7.04 -4.77
N VAL A 43 -2.19 6.68 -4.02
CA VAL A 43 -2.06 5.31 -3.55
C VAL A 43 -3.20 4.97 -2.62
N LYS A 44 -3.59 5.91 -1.76
CA LYS A 44 -4.72 5.66 -0.88
C LYS A 44 -5.99 5.41 -1.66
N GLU A 45 -6.18 6.17 -2.74
CA GLU A 45 -7.37 5.97 -3.55
C GLU A 45 -7.37 4.60 -4.21
N VAL A 46 -6.21 4.17 -4.68
CA VAL A 46 -6.10 2.86 -5.27
C VAL A 46 -6.45 1.78 -4.24
N PHE A 47 -5.96 1.94 -3.02
CA PHE A 47 -6.30 0.99 -1.97
C PHE A 47 -7.79 0.98 -1.68
N LYS A 48 -8.42 2.14 -1.77
CA LYS A 48 -9.83 2.24 -1.52
C LYS A 48 -10.64 1.53 -2.59
N GLU A 49 -10.20 1.65 -3.83
CA GLU A 49 -10.90 1.01 -4.93
C GLU A 49 -10.54 -0.45 -5.05
N ASP A 50 -9.36 -0.83 -4.60
CA ASP A 50 -8.90 -2.20 -4.71
C ASP A 50 -8.52 -2.72 -3.34
N PRO A 51 -9.50 -3.14 -2.54
CA PRO A 51 -9.19 -3.62 -1.21
C PRO A 51 -8.35 -4.89 -1.20
N GLU A 52 -8.42 -5.66 -2.26
CA GLU A 52 -7.59 -6.86 -2.33
C GLU A 52 -6.12 -6.49 -2.36
N LEU A 53 -5.78 -5.45 -3.11
CA LEU A 53 -4.41 -5.00 -3.14
C LEU A 53 -3.95 -4.51 -1.78
N ALA A 54 -4.80 -3.76 -1.11
CA ALA A 54 -4.46 -3.28 0.22
C ALA A 54 -4.24 -4.44 1.18
N ALA A 55 -5.09 -5.44 1.10
CA ALA A 55 -4.93 -6.61 1.96
C ALA A 55 -3.64 -7.36 1.65
N GLU A 56 -3.30 -7.44 0.39
CA GLU A 56 -2.07 -8.14 0.01
C GLU A 56 -0.86 -7.41 0.56
N ILE A 57 -0.82 -6.11 0.45
CA ILE A 57 0.29 -5.35 0.98
C ILE A 57 0.34 -5.46 2.49
N GLU A 58 -0.81 -5.43 3.14
CA GLU A 58 -0.84 -5.58 4.57
C GLU A 58 -0.28 -6.93 4.99
N ASN A 59 -0.64 -8.00 4.28
CA ASN A 59 -0.11 -9.31 4.60
C ASN A 59 1.41 -9.35 4.45
N LYS A 60 1.92 -8.72 3.42
CA LYS A 60 3.37 -8.69 3.25
C LYS A 60 4.05 -7.94 4.39
N ILE A 61 3.43 -6.86 4.84
CA ILE A 61 3.99 -6.11 5.95
C ILE A 61 4.03 -7.00 7.20
N LYS A 62 2.96 -7.74 7.43
CA LYS A 62 2.90 -8.60 8.60
C LYS A 62 3.94 -9.72 8.53
N GLU A 63 4.21 -10.20 7.35
CA GLU A 63 5.19 -11.27 7.21
C GLU A 63 6.58 -10.77 7.57
N ILE A 64 6.88 -9.54 7.25
CA ILE A 64 8.18 -8.98 7.56
C ILE A 64 8.27 -8.56 9.01
N MET A 65 7.20 -8.01 9.53
CA MET A 65 7.16 -7.61 10.91
C MET A 65 6.87 -8.82 11.77
#